data_eee2332cbcb10e2b9c04574f530db2e5
#
_entry.id   eee2332cbcb10e2b9c04574f530db2e5
#
_cell.length_a   1.000
_cell.length_b   1.000
_cell.length_c   1.000
_cell.angle_alpha   90.00
_cell.angle_beta   90.00
_cell.angle_gamma   90.00
#
_symmetry.space_group_name_H-M   'P 1'
#
loop_
_entity.id
_entity.type
_entity.pdbx_description
1 polymer ?
#
loop_
_entity_poly.entity_id
_entity_poly.type
_entity_poly.pdbx_seq_one_letter_code
_entity_poly.pdbx_strand_id
1 'polypeptide(L)'
;PEKIINKVEFGTSRLRNRVQAINKLADAGYPIGILIAPVILVENWKELYSNLIKYLYENLNEKAKKQAFFEIIFMTYSFVHRAINTEAFPNAIDLYNAELMRGRGRGKYMYKDYIREEGEKFLREEMHKYFLHNQIEYIV
;
A
#
# COMPACT_ATOMS: atom_id res chain seq x y z
N PRO A 1 -1.19 3.93 4.14
CA PRO A 1 -1.69 4.63 5.34
C PRO A 1 -0.73 5.77 5.75
N GLU A 2 -1.28 6.92 6.17
CA GLU A 2 -0.48 8.12 6.52
C GLU A 2 0.59 7.84 7.59
N LYS A 3 0.28 7.00 8.57
CA LYS A 3 1.28 6.61 9.59
C LYS A 3 2.48 5.87 8.99
N ILE A 4 2.28 5.08 7.94
CA ILE A 4 3.36 4.38 7.23
C ILE A 4 4.12 5.38 6.36
N ILE A 5 3.41 6.21 5.56
CA ILE A 5 4.01 7.25 4.71
C ILE A 5 4.98 8.11 5.52
N ASN A 6 4.55 8.59 6.67
CA ASN A 6 5.37 9.47 7.52
C ASN A 6 6.65 8.80 8.08
N LYS A 7 6.70 7.46 8.12
CA LYS A 7 7.83 6.70 8.67
C LYS A 7 8.78 6.17 7.61
N VAL A 8 8.29 5.96 6.37
CA VAL A 8 9.07 5.24 5.34
C VAL A 8 9.17 5.98 4.01
N GLU A 9 8.34 7.00 3.77
CA GLU A 9 8.32 7.73 2.51
C GLU A 9 8.77 9.19 2.72
N PHE A 10 10.06 9.41 2.89
CA PHE A 10 10.62 10.75 3.10
C PHE A 10 10.49 11.62 1.84
N GLY A 11 10.05 12.87 2.02
CA GLY A 11 9.93 13.84 0.92
C GLY A 11 8.78 13.61 -0.05
N THR A 12 7.87 12.68 0.24
CA THR A 12 6.72 12.40 -0.62
C THR A 12 5.47 13.20 -0.23
N SER A 13 4.51 13.30 -1.16
CA SER A 13 3.24 13.97 -0.90
C SER A 13 2.40 13.23 0.15
N ARG A 14 1.72 13.99 1.00
CA ARG A 14 0.76 13.43 1.97
C ARG A 14 -0.43 12.79 1.26
N LEU A 15 -1.06 11.82 1.90
CA LEU A 15 -2.21 11.08 1.36
C LEU A 15 -3.32 12.02 0.85
N ARG A 16 -3.65 13.06 1.60
CA ARG A 16 -4.64 14.07 1.18
C ARG A 16 -4.33 14.68 -0.17
N ASN A 17 -3.08 15.05 -0.41
CA ASN A 17 -2.68 15.69 -1.67
C ASN A 17 -2.75 14.70 -2.84
N ARG A 18 -2.40 13.43 -2.59
CA ARG A 18 -2.54 12.35 -3.59
C ARG A 18 -4.00 12.17 -3.99
N VAL A 19 -4.92 12.12 -3.02
CA VAL A 19 -6.36 11.99 -3.29
C VAL A 19 -6.92 13.20 -4.04
N GLN A 20 -6.49 14.42 -3.69
CA GLN A 20 -6.87 15.61 -4.45
C GLN A 20 -6.38 15.58 -5.91
N ALA A 21 -5.18 15.07 -6.15
CA ALA A 21 -4.65 14.88 -7.50
C ALA A 21 -5.47 13.85 -8.29
N ILE A 22 -5.83 12.72 -7.67
CA ILE A 22 -6.70 11.70 -8.28
C ILE A 22 -8.03 12.33 -8.70
N ASN A 23 -8.68 13.09 -7.81
CA ASN A 23 -9.96 13.73 -8.11
C ASN A 23 -9.85 14.70 -9.30
N LYS A 24 -8.80 15.52 -9.34
CA LYS A 24 -8.55 16.43 -10.47
C LYS A 24 -8.36 15.67 -11.79
N LEU A 25 -7.62 14.57 -11.78
CA LEU A 25 -7.43 13.76 -12.99
C LEU A 25 -8.73 13.09 -13.43
N ALA A 26 -9.52 12.57 -12.50
CA ALA A 26 -10.83 12.00 -12.81
C ALA A 26 -11.80 13.05 -13.40
N ASP A 27 -11.80 14.26 -12.85
CA ASP A 27 -12.62 15.37 -13.37
C ASP A 27 -12.20 15.79 -14.78
N ALA A 28 -10.90 15.72 -15.08
CA ALA A 28 -10.34 15.97 -16.40
C ALA A 28 -10.55 14.81 -17.40
N GLY A 29 -11.19 13.72 -16.97
CA GLY A 29 -11.55 12.57 -17.85
C GLY A 29 -10.44 11.53 -18.03
N TYR A 30 -9.38 11.56 -17.23
CA TYR A 30 -8.35 10.53 -17.27
C TYR A 30 -8.82 9.23 -16.58
N PRO A 31 -8.47 8.04 -17.10
CA PRO A 31 -8.68 6.78 -16.39
C PRO A 31 -7.84 6.76 -15.11
N ILE A 32 -8.38 6.17 -14.05
CA ILE A 32 -7.75 6.16 -12.72
C ILE A 32 -7.33 4.76 -12.33
N GLY A 33 -6.02 4.54 -12.20
CA GLY A 33 -5.46 3.39 -11.52
C GLY A 33 -4.92 3.81 -10.14
N ILE A 34 -5.34 3.14 -9.08
CA ILE A 34 -4.89 3.41 -7.72
C ILE A 34 -3.97 2.29 -7.28
N LEU A 35 -2.69 2.64 -7.11
CA LEU A 35 -1.66 1.71 -6.65
C LEU A 35 -1.51 1.82 -5.13
N ILE A 36 -1.82 0.74 -4.41
CA ILE A 36 -1.54 0.58 -2.98
C ILE A 36 -0.25 -0.23 -2.84
N ALA A 37 0.88 0.45 -2.88
CA ALA A 37 2.20 -0.17 -2.88
C ALA A 37 3.25 0.72 -2.19
N PRO A 38 4.14 0.11 -1.40
CA PRO A 38 4.04 -1.26 -0.93
C PRO A 38 3.06 -1.41 0.24
N VAL A 39 2.39 -2.56 0.31
CA VAL A 39 1.68 -2.97 1.54
C VAL A 39 2.71 -3.46 2.55
N ILE A 40 2.76 -2.81 3.70
CA ILE A 40 3.71 -3.09 4.78
C ILE A 40 2.93 -3.58 6.00
N LEU A 41 3.20 -4.81 6.41
CA LEU A 41 2.50 -5.47 7.51
C LEU A 41 3.19 -5.15 8.85
N VAL A 42 3.12 -3.89 9.27
CA VAL A 42 3.54 -3.44 10.60
C VAL A 42 2.49 -3.84 11.65
N GLU A 43 2.80 -3.61 12.92
CA GLU A 43 1.81 -3.75 13.99
C GLU A 43 0.53 -2.97 13.67
N ASN A 44 -0.63 -3.59 13.92
CA ASN A 44 -1.96 -3.03 13.63
C ASN A 44 -2.23 -2.72 12.13
N TRP A 45 -1.54 -3.40 11.21
CA TRP A 45 -1.69 -3.17 9.78
C TRP A 45 -3.13 -3.29 9.29
N LYS A 46 -3.92 -4.21 9.83
CA LYS A 46 -5.33 -4.37 9.44
C LYS A 46 -6.13 -3.09 9.67
N GLU A 47 -6.03 -2.51 10.86
CA GLU A 47 -6.67 -1.24 11.18
C GLU A 47 -6.17 -0.10 10.28
N LEU A 48 -4.87 -0.04 10.05
CA LEU A 48 -4.27 1.00 9.21
C LEU A 48 -4.77 0.94 7.76
N TYR A 49 -4.90 -0.26 7.19
CA TYR A 49 -5.39 -0.40 5.81
C TYR A 49 -6.91 -0.30 5.72
N SER A 50 -7.68 -0.74 6.71
CA SER A 50 -9.12 -0.43 6.80
C SER A 50 -9.36 1.07 6.78
N ASN A 51 -8.62 1.83 7.61
CA ASN A 51 -8.73 3.28 7.66
C ASN A 51 -8.30 3.94 6.34
N LEU A 52 -7.28 3.41 5.66
CA LEU A 52 -6.89 3.90 4.33
C LEU A 52 -8.02 3.71 3.30
N ILE A 53 -8.57 2.50 3.22
CA ILE A 53 -9.61 2.16 2.24
C ILE A 53 -10.86 3.01 2.48
N LYS A 54 -11.29 3.12 3.74
CA LYS A 54 -12.39 4.00 4.15
C LYS A 54 -12.11 5.46 3.77
N TYR A 55 -10.91 5.96 4.07
CA TYR A 55 -10.50 7.32 3.72
C TYR A 55 -10.55 7.58 2.21
N LEU A 56 -10.07 6.63 1.40
CA LEU A 56 -10.16 6.72 -0.06
C LEU A 56 -11.62 6.83 -0.51
N TYR A 57 -12.49 5.97 0.01
CA TYR A 57 -13.92 6.01 -0.33
C TYR A 57 -14.60 7.32 0.05
N GLU A 58 -14.29 7.86 1.23
CA GLU A 58 -14.90 9.10 1.73
C GLU A 58 -14.39 10.36 1.00
N ASN A 59 -13.17 10.33 0.42
CA ASN A 59 -12.52 11.52 -0.12
C ASN A 59 -12.31 11.50 -1.65
N LEU A 60 -12.49 10.36 -2.29
CA LEU A 60 -12.57 10.29 -3.76
C LEU A 60 -13.92 10.83 -4.23
N ASN A 61 -13.91 11.62 -5.32
CA ASN A 61 -15.16 12.07 -5.94
C ASN A 61 -15.87 10.90 -6.68
N GLU A 62 -17.14 11.11 -7.03
CA GLU A 62 -17.96 10.05 -7.65
C GLU A 62 -17.41 9.55 -8.98
N LYS A 63 -16.76 10.41 -9.77
CA LYS A 63 -16.11 10.01 -11.02
C LYS A 63 -14.94 9.06 -10.75
N ALA A 64 -14.05 9.44 -9.83
CA ALA A 64 -12.93 8.59 -9.44
C ALA A 64 -13.40 7.26 -8.87
N LYS A 65 -14.36 7.26 -7.93
CA LYS A 65 -14.92 6.03 -7.37
C LYS A 65 -15.52 5.10 -8.43
N LYS A 66 -16.21 5.65 -9.40
CA LYS A 66 -16.91 4.86 -10.42
C LYS A 66 -15.97 4.16 -11.41
N GLN A 67 -14.83 4.77 -11.72
CA GLN A 67 -13.93 4.29 -12.78
C GLN A 67 -12.60 3.73 -12.26
N ALA A 68 -12.27 3.91 -10.98
CA ALA A 68 -10.99 3.47 -10.45
C ALA A 68 -10.85 1.95 -10.47
N PHE A 69 -9.67 1.48 -10.90
CA PHE A 69 -9.20 0.12 -10.64
C PHE A 69 -8.04 0.16 -9.66
N PHE A 70 -7.78 -0.96 -9.02
CA PHE A 70 -6.78 -1.05 -7.96
C PHE A 70 -5.71 -2.08 -8.25
N GLU A 71 -4.48 -1.73 -7.93
CA GLU A 71 -3.33 -2.62 -7.94
C GLU A 71 -2.72 -2.62 -6.53
N ILE A 72 -2.47 -3.79 -5.98
CA ILE A 72 -2.00 -3.94 -4.61
C ILE A 72 -0.73 -4.78 -4.61
N ILE A 73 0.36 -4.24 -4.06
CA ILE A 73 1.66 -4.89 -4.08
C ILE A 73 2.20 -4.97 -2.65
N PHE A 74 2.44 -6.20 -2.16
CA PHE A 74 3.10 -6.41 -0.89
C PHE A 74 4.57 -6.05 -0.96
N MET A 75 5.10 -5.56 0.14
CA MET A 75 6.50 -5.19 0.25
C MET A 75 7.42 -6.39 0.01
N THR A 76 8.43 -6.16 -0.82
CA THR A 76 9.63 -6.99 -0.89
C THR A 76 10.80 -6.25 -0.26
N TYR A 77 11.72 -6.98 0.34
CA TYR A 77 12.83 -6.43 1.08
C TYR A 77 14.17 -6.87 0.48
N SER A 78 15.17 -6.02 0.52
CA SER A 78 16.51 -6.33 0.00
C SER A 78 17.58 -5.94 1.01
N PHE A 79 18.49 -6.85 1.31
CA PHE A 79 19.62 -6.54 2.19
C PHE A 79 20.53 -5.45 1.66
N VAL A 80 20.66 -5.33 0.35
CA VAL A 80 21.46 -4.25 -0.25
C VAL A 80 20.82 -2.89 0.06
N HIS A 81 19.51 -2.77 -0.14
CA HIS A 81 18.79 -1.55 0.20
C HIS A 81 18.81 -1.29 1.72
N ARG A 82 18.76 -2.33 2.54
CA ARG A 82 18.90 -2.19 3.99
C ARG A 82 20.24 -1.54 4.35
N ALA A 83 21.34 -2.06 3.83
CA ALA A 83 22.67 -1.51 4.14
C ALA A 83 22.76 -0.03 3.75
N ILE A 84 22.29 0.33 2.55
CA ILE A 84 22.25 1.72 2.08
C ILE A 84 21.36 2.58 2.98
N ASN A 85 20.16 2.10 3.30
CA ASN A 85 19.22 2.85 4.12
C ASN A 85 19.71 3.03 5.56
N THR A 86 20.37 2.03 6.14
CA THR A 86 20.93 2.12 7.50
C THR A 86 22.05 3.15 7.55
N GLU A 87 22.85 3.26 6.51
CA GLU A 87 23.92 4.26 6.41
C GLU A 87 23.35 5.67 6.18
N ALA A 88 22.42 5.80 5.21
CA ALA A 88 21.85 7.09 4.85
C ALA A 88 20.82 7.63 5.85
N PHE A 89 20.09 6.74 6.50
CA PHE A 89 18.98 7.05 7.42
C PHE A 89 19.06 6.18 8.69
N PRO A 90 20.03 6.39 9.58
CA PRO A 90 20.29 5.51 10.73
C PRO A 90 19.11 5.42 11.72
N ASN A 91 18.22 6.40 11.70
CA ASN A 91 17.02 6.44 12.56
C ASN A 91 15.74 5.92 11.86
N ALA A 92 15.85 5.45 10.62
CA ALA A 92 14.71 4.87 9.93
C ALA A 92 14.32 3.51 10.54
N ILE A 93 13.01 3.17 10.48
CA ILE A 93 12.57 1.87 10.97
C ILE A 93 13.11 0.75 10.09
N ASP A 94 13.57 -0.33 10.71
CA ASP A 94 13.88 -1.56 9.97
C ASP A 94 12.57 -2.28 9.61
N LEU A 95 12.33 -2.44 8.33
CA LEU A 95 11.12 -3.11 7.81
C LEU A 95 11.30 -4.63 7.67
N TYR A 96 12.50 -5.14 7.92
CA TYR A 96 12.75 -6.57 7.91
C TYR A 96 12.18 -7.24 9.15
N ASN A 97 11.41 -8.29 8.94
CA ASN A 97 10.89 -9.12 10.02
C ASN A 97 11.06 -10.61 9.66
N ALA A 98 11.98 -11.29 10.34
CA ALA A 98 12.28 -12.71 10.12
C ALA A 98 11.10 -13.64 10.43
N GLU A 99 10.19 -13.25 11.33
CA GLU A 99 9.00 -14.02 11.66
C GLU A 99 7.97 -13.99 10.52
N LEU A 100 7.87 -12.86 9.83
CA LEU A 100 6.90 -12.65 8.77
C LEU A 100 7.46 -12.91 7.37
N MET A 101 8.79 -12.88 7.20
CA MET A 101 9.43 -12.92 5.88
C MET A 101 10.20 -14.22 5.65
N ARG A 102 10.36 -14.57 4.38
CA ARG A 102 11.23 -15.64 3.88
C ARG A 102 12.11 -15.16 2.75
N GLY A 103 13.24 -15.83 2.55
CA GLY A 103 14.12 -15.56 1.42
C GLY A 103 13.46 -15.90 0.08
N ARG A 104 13.69 -15.03 -0.92
CA ARG A 104 13.28 -15.23 -2.32
C ARG A 104 14.48 -15.51 -3.24
N GLY A 105 15.67 -15.56 -2.69
CA GLY A 105 16.94 -15.61 -3.43
C GLY A 105 17.55 -14.24 -3.72
N ARG A 106 18.84 -14.24 -4.06
CA ARG A 106 19.62 -13.03 -4.41
C ARG A 106 19.53 -11.90 -3.37
N GLY A 107 19.50 -12.24 -2.07
CA GLY A 107 19.41 -11.26 -0.99
C GLY A 107 18.08 -10.52 -0.89
N LYS A 108 17.03 -11.05 -1.54
CA LYS A 108 15.66 -10.51 -1.45
C LYS A 108 14.80 -11.34 -0.52
N TYR A 109 13.86 -10.68 0.14
CA TYR A 109 12.90 -11.26 1.07
C TYR A 109 11.49 -10.81 0.71
N MET A 110 10.52 -11.64 1.03
CA MET A 110 9.09 -11.36 0.85
C MET A 110 8.34 -11.94 2.05
N TYR A 111 7.12 -11.52 2.26
CA TYR A 111 6.26 -12.16 3.26
C TYR A 111 6.07 -13.64 2.97
N LYS A 112 6.00 -14.46 4.03
CA LYS A 112 5.67 -15.89 3.92
C LYS A 112 4.30 -16.05 3.27
N ASP A 113 4.11 -17.14 2.54
CA ASP A 113 2.91 -17.32 1.71
C ASP A 113 1.62 -17.20 2.53
N TYR A 114 1.53 -17.86 3.69
CA TYR A 114 0.35 -17.77 4.57
C TYR A 114 0.07 -16.36 5.10
N ILE A 115 1.12 -15.55 5.35
CA ILE A 115 0.99 -14.16 5.77
C ILE A 115 0.44 -13.31 4.61
N ARG A 116 0.96 -13.55 3.40
CA ARG A 116 0.49 -12.85 2.21
C ARG A 116 -0.95 -13.20 1.87
N GLU A 117 -1.31 -14.49 1.94
CA GLU A 117 -2.68 -14.98 1.73
C GLU A 117 -3.67 -14.36 2.72
N GLU A 118 -3.30 -14.28 4.00
CA GLU A 118 -4.10 -13.58 5.02
C GLU A 118 -4.27 -12.09 4.67
N GLY A 119 -3.18 -11.44 4.26
CA GLY A 119 -3.19 -10.04 3.86
C GLY A 119 -4.04 -9.80 2.62
N GLU A 120 -3.92 -10.64 1.60
CA GLU A 120 -4.73 -10.57 0.39
C GLU A 120 -6.22 -10.75 0.69
N LYS A 121 -6.57 -11.79 1.44
CA LYS A 121 -7.96 -12.04 1.85
C LYS A 121 -8.55 -10.83 2.57
N PHE A 122 -7.83 -10.32 3.56
CA PHE A 122 -8.26 -9.16 4.33
C PHE A 122 -8.47 -7.93 3.44
N LEU A 123 -7.51 -7.61 2.56
CA LEU A 123 -7.61 -6.45 1.70
C LEU A 123 -8.76 -6.56 0.69
N ARG A 124 -9.00 -7.76 0.12
CA ARG A 124 -10.16 -8.00 -0.74
C ARG A 124 -11.49 -7.79 0.00
N GLU A 125 -11.60 -8.31 1.22
CA GLU A 125 -12.80 -8.14 2.05
C GLU A 125 -13.04 -6.67 2.42
N GLU A 126 -11.98 -5.93 2.81
CA GLU A 126 -12.10 -4.51 3.10
C GLU A 126 -12.44 -3.67 1.87
N MET A 127 -11.78 -3.94 0.74
CA MET A 127 -12.10 -3.25 -0.52
C MET A 127 -13.55 -3.48 -0.94
N HIS A 128 -14.04 -4.72 -0.80
CA HIS A 128 -15.41 -5.07 -1.16
C HIS A 128 -16.48 -4.33 -0.36
N LYS A 129 -16.19 -3.88 0.87
CA LYS A 129 -17.13 -3.09 1.69
C LYS A 129 -17.47 -1.73 1.07
N TYR A 130 -16.53 -1.15 0.34
CA TYR A 130 -16.62 0.22 -0.17
C TYR A 130 -16.63 0.30 -1.69
N PHE A 131 -15.85 -0.54 -2.35
CA PHE A 131 -15.59 -0.52 -3.79
C PHE A 131 -16.14 -1.77 -4.48
N LEU A 132 -17.45 -2.03 -4.31
CA LEU A 132 -18.15 -3.24 -4.77
C LEU A 132 -18.00 -3.51 -6.28
N HIS A 133 -17.94 -2.46 -7.09
CA HIS A 133 -17.93 -2.56 -8.54
C HIS A 133 -16.56 -2.27 -9.16
N ASN A 134 -15.57 -1.98 -8.32
CA ASN A 134 -14.25 -1.65 -8.80
C ASN A 134 -13.42 -2.91 -9.01
N GLN A 135 -12.64 -2.92 -10.07
CA GLN A 135 -11.76 -4.02 -10.38
C GLN A 135 -10.49 -3.94 -9.52
N ILE A 136 -10.14 -5.06 -8.91
CA ILE A 136 -8.78 -5.28 -8.38
C ILE A 136 -8.05 -6.07 -9.47
N GLU A 137 -7.12 -5.40 -10.17
CA GLU A 137 -6.36 -6.00 -11.27
C GLU A 137 -5.50 -7.16 -10.77
N TYR A 138 -4.76 -6.90 -9.67
CA TYR A 138 -3.99 -7.94 -9.00
C TYR A 138 -3.64 -7.56 -7.55
N ILE A 139 -3.32 -8.58 -6.77
CA ILE A 139 -2.66 -8.47 -5.47
C ILE A 139 -1.43 -9.39 -5.51
N VAL A 140 -0.22 -8.85 -5.36
CA VAL A 140 1.04 -9.60 -5.44
C VAL A 140 2.00 -9.26 -4.31
#